data_7914ee293756c41693843a33df161653
#
_entry.id   7914ee293756c41693843a33df161653
#
_cell.length_a   1.000
_cell.length_b   1.000
_cell.length_c   1.000
_cell.angle_alpha   90.00
_cell.angle_beta   90.00
_cell.angle_gamma   90.00
#
_symmetry.space_group_name_H-M   'P 1'
#
loop_
_entity.id
_entity.type
_entity.pdbx_description
1 polymer ?
#
loop_
_entity_poly.entity_id
_entity_poly.type
_entity_poly.pdbx_seq_one_letter_code
_entity_poly.pdbx_strand_id
1 'polypeptide(L)' 'MAKRRSKTLLQQAKAYECENESEMMEVMISSWTNGNFSNFRDYYKTLRVTERRRFINYCYNNTDGFTFYRMIDMLIFG' A
#
# COMPACT_ATOMS: atom_id res chain seq x y z
N MET A 1 -14.62 -0.03 -21.48
CA MET A 1 -13.85 -0.59 -20.38
C MET A 1 -13.36 0.48 -19.42
N ALA A 2 -13.61 0.28 -18.18
CA ALA A 2 -13.18 1.28 -17.18
C ALA A 2 -11.68 1.16 -16.95
N LYS A 3 -11.00 2.27 -17.06
CA LYS A 3 -9.59 2.30 -16.72
C LYS A 3 -9.43 2.46 -15.23
N ARG A 4 -8.52 1.70 -14.66
CA ARG A 4 -8.15 1.90 -13.28
C ARG A 4 -7.42 3.24 -13.16
N ARG A 5 -7.88 4.06 -12.27
CA ARG A 5 -7.25 5.35 -12.05
C ARG A 5 -6.05 5.18 -11.13
N SER A 6 -4.92 5.75 -11.56
CA SER A 6 -3.73 5.78 -10.72
C SER A 6 -3.84 6.96 -9.76
N LYS A 7 -3.53 6.72 -8.50
CA LYS A 7 -3.60 7.73 -7.46
C LYS A 7 -2.25 7.94 -6.81
N THR A 8 -2.04 9.17 -6.33
CA THR A 8 -0.93 9.41 -5.43
C THR A 8 -1.32 8.95 -4.03
N LEU A 9 -0.32 8.79 -3.16
CA LEU A 9 -0.59 8.43 -1.77
C LEU A 9 -1.45 9.50 -1.10
N LEU A 10 -1.23 10.76 -1.43
CA LEU A 10 -2.03 11.83 -0.86
C LEU A 10 -3.48 11.76 -1.30
N GLN A 11 -3.72 11.48 -2.58
CA GLN A 11 -5.07 11.32 -3.08
C GLN A 11 -5.79 10.16 -2.42
N GLN A 12 -5.08 9.06 -2.25
CA GLN A 12 -5.65 7.89 -1.60
C GLN A 12 -5.92 8.16 -0.12
N ALA A 13 -5.02 8.89 0.54
CA ALA A 13 -5.21 9.28 1.93
C ALA A 13 -6.50 10.09 2.09
N LYS A 14 -6.73 11.03 1.20
CA LYS A 14 -7.95 11.84 1.26
C LYS A 14 -9.20 11.00 1.01
N ALA A 15 -9.12 10.05 0.10
CA ALA A 15 -10.25 9.18 -0.21
C ALA A 15 -10.65 8.31 0.99
N TYR A 16 -9.71 7.97 1.83
CA TYR A 16 -9.96 7.12 3.00
C TYR A 16 -9.92 7.92 4.31
N GLU A 17 -9.99 9.24 4.19
CA GLU A 17 -10.07 10.14 5.35
C GLU A 17 -8.87 10.05 6.28
N CYS A 18 -7.71 9.80 5.70
CA CYS A 18 -6.46 9.82 6.44
C CYS A 18 -5.90 11.25 6.44
N GLU A 19 -5.19 11.61 7.49
CA GLU A 19 -4.65 12.96 7.63
C GLU A 19 -3.46 13.22 6.73
N ASN A 20 -2.67 12.19 6.45
CA ASN A 20 -1.46 12.34 5.64
C ASN A 20 -1.09 11.01 5.00
N GLU A 21 -0.02 11.06 4.19
CA GLU A 21 0.43 9.88 3.46
C GLU A 21 0.91 8.76 4.38
N SER A 22 1.58 9.11 5.46
CA SER A 22 2.07 8.11 6.41
C SER A 22 0.92 7.33 7.02
N GLU A 23 -0.15 8.03 7.38
CA GLU A 23 -1.32 7.38 7.94
C GLU A 23 -1.94 6.41 6.93
N MET A 24 -2.00 6.81 5.65
CA MET A 24 -2.51 5.92 4.61
C MET A 24 -1.65 4.67 4.48
N MET A 25 -0.34 4.82 4.53
CA MET A 25 0.55 3.68 4.44
C MET A 25 0.40 2.76 5.65
N GLU A 26 0.14 3.31 6.82
CA GLU A 26 -0.15 2.49 8.01
C GLU A 26 -1.45 1.71 7.84
N VAL A 27 -2.46 2.33 7.24
CA VAL A 27 -3.71 1.63 6.95
C VAL A 27 -3.45 0.44 6.01
N MET A 28 -2.62 0.63 5.00
CA MET A 28 -2.28 -0.44 4.07
C MET A 28 -1.56 -1.58 4.78
N ILE A 29 -0.60 -1.26 5.64
CA ILE A 29 0.13 -2.27 6.40
C ILE A 29 -0.81 -3.00 7.35
N SER A 30 -1.72 -2.27 7.99
CA SER A 30 -2.70 -2.87 8.89
C SER A 30 -3.62 -3.83 8.15
N SER A 31 -4.00 -3.50 6.92
CA SER A 31 -4.81 -4.41 6.11
C SER A 31 -4.10 -5.74 5.93
N TRP A 32 -2.80 -5.70 5.63
CA TRP A 32 -2.02 -6.92 5.50
C TRP A 32 -1.94 -7.68 6.83
N THR A 33 -1.66 -6.96 7.91
CA THR A 33 -1.53 -7.57 9.24
C THR A 33 -2.82 -8.25 9.68
N ASN A 34 -3.95 -7.66 9.33
CA ASN A 34 -5.25 -8.18 9.71
C ASN A 34 -5.79 -9.25 8.78
N GLY A 35 -5.00 -9.63 7.77
CA GLY A 35 -5.41 -10.68 6.83
C GLY A 35 -6.29 -10.20 5.69
N ASN A 36 -6.49 -8.90 5.54
CA ASN A 36 -7.29 -8.33 4.46
C ASN A 36 -6.43 -8.16 3.22
N PHE A 37 -5.96 -9.27 2.68
CA PHE A 37 -4.98 -9.27 1.61
C PHE A 37 -5.51 -8.70 0.31
N SER A 38 -6.78 -8.90 0.02
CA SER A 38 -7.38 -8.31 -1.18
C SER A 38 -7.33 -6.80 -1.12
N ASN A 39 -7.68 -6.22 0.03
CA ASN A 39 -7.64 -4.77 0.21
C ASN A 39 -6.20 -4.25 0.11
N PHE A 40 -5.28 -4.96 0.72
CA PHE A 40 -3.86 -4.59 0.67
C PHE A 40 -3.38 -4.49 -0.77
N ARG A 41 -3.67 -5.51 -1.58
CA ARG A 41 -3.26 -5.51 -2.98
C ARG A 41 -3.97 -4.44 -3.79
N ASP A 42 -5.25 -4.21 -3.52
CA ASP A 42 -6.01 -3.18 -4.23
C ASP A 42 -5.47 -1.79 -3.96
N TYR A 43 -5.15 -1.49 -2.72
CA TYR A 43 -4.54 -0.21 -2.38
C TYR A 43 -3.25 -0.02 -3.18
N TYR A 44 -2.41 -1.04 -3.18
CA TYR A 44 -1.12 -0.96 -3.88
C TYR A 44 -1.32 -0.78 -5.39
N LYS A 45 -2.22 -1.56 -5.98
CA LYS A 45 -2.44 -1.50 -7.42
C LYS A 45 -3.02 -0.17 -7.87
N THR A 46 -3.73 0.51 -6.99
CA THR A 46 -4.32 1.80 -7.31
C THR A 46 -3.27 2.91 -7.34
N LEU A 47 -2.15 2.72 -6.66
CA LEU A 47 -1.10 3.72 -6.61
C LEU A 47 -0.34 3.82 -7.92
N ARG A 48 0.11 5.03 -8.25
CA ARG A 48 1.05 5.23 -9.35
C ARG A 48 2.37 4.53 -9.04
N VAL A 49 3.11 4.19 -10.08
CA VAL A 49 4.37 3.47 -9.93
C VAL A 49 5.34 4.19 -8.98
N THR A 50 5.45 5.51 -9.11
CA THR A 50 6.31 6.29 -8.24
C THR A 50 5.87 6.20 -6.79
N GLU A 51 4.56 6.18 -6.56
CA GLU A 51 4.01 6.09 -5.21
C GLU A 51 4.18 4.69 -4.64
N ARG A 52 4.15 3.68 -5.48
CA ARG A 52 4.42 2.30 -5.06
C ARG A 52 5.82 2.18 -4.49
N ARG A 53 6.79 2.84 -5.13
CA ARG A 53 8.16 2.86 -4.62
C ARG A 53 8.23 3.51 -3.24
N ARG A 54 7.50 4.59 -3.06
CA ARG A 54 7.46 5.27 -1.76
C ARG A 54 6.89 4.35 -0.68
N PHE A 55 5.82 3.63 -1.02
CA PHE A 55 5.23 2.68 -0.10
C PHE A 55 6.18 1.54 0.23
N ILE A 56 6.86 1.00 -0.77
CA ILE A 56 7.84 -0.07 -0.57
C ILE A 56 8.95 0.41 0.38
N ASN A 57 9.47 1.62 0.15
CA ASN A 57 10.48 2.19 1.04
C ASN A 57 9.96 2.35 2.47
N TYR A 58 8.73 2.80 2.60
CA TYR A 58 8.13 2.97 3.91
C TYR A 58 8.05 1.62 4.63
N CYS A 59 7.63 0.58 3.92
CA CYS A 59 7.55 -0.75 4.50
C CYS A 59 8.91 -1.26 4.93
N TYR A 60 9.92 -1.04 4.08
CA TYR A 60 11.27 -1.47 4.39
C TYR A 60 11.79 -0.82 5.67
N ASN A 61 11.46 0.44 5.88
CA ASN A 61 11.95 1.19 7.03
C ASN A 61 11.11 0.99 8.30
N ASN A 62 9.88 0.51 8.15
CA ASN A 62 8.93 0.47 9.27
C ASN A 62 8.42 -0.92 9.61
N THR A 63 8.90 -1.96 8.95
CA THR A 63 8.57 -3.35 9.29
C THR A 63 9.86 -4.13 9.41
N ASP A 64 9.76 -5.30 10.04
CA ASP A 64 10.93 -6.17 10.13
C ASP A 64 11.17 -6.84 8.77
N GLY A 65 12.38 -7.39 8.58
CA GLY A 65 12.76 -7.98 7.30
C GLY A 65 11.87 -9.12 6.88
N PHE A 66 11.45 -9.93 7.81
CA PHE A 66 10.60 -11.08 7.51
C PHE A 66 9.22 -10.62 7.00
N THR A 67 8.60 -9.68 7.71
CA THR A 67 7.30 -9.14 7.32
C THR A 67 7.40 -8.42 5.96
N PHE A 68 8.45 -7.63 5.79
CA PHE A 68 8.67 -6.93 4.53
C PHE A 68 8.76 -7.92 3.38
N TYR A 69 9.54 -8.97 3.54
CA TYR A 69 9.69 -9.98 2.49
C TYR A 69 8.35 -10.61 2.13
N ARG A 70 7.55 -10.94 3.14
CA ARG A 70 6.24 -11.55 2.91
C ARG A 70 5.30 -10.62 2.17
N MET A 71 5.31 -9.34 2.53
CA MET A 71 4.47 -8.36 1.86
C MET A 71 4.86 -8.19 0.39
N ILE A 72 6.16 -8.09 0.13
CA ILE A 72 6.66 -7.93 -1.24
C ILE A 72 6.33 -9.17 -2.08
N ASP A 73 6.52 -10.34 -1.50
CA ASP A 73 6.21 -11.59 -2.18
C ASP A 73 4.74 -11.61 -2.62
N MET A 74 3.85 -11.19 -1.74
CA MET A 74 2.42 -11.13 -2.06
C MET A 74 2.12 -10.12 -3.16
N LEU A 75 2.79 -8.97 -3.16
CA LEU A 75 2.56 -7.95 -4.17
C LEU A 75 3.06 -8.37 -5.54
N ILE A 76 4.12 -9.18 -5.59
CA ILE A 76 4.70 -9.63 -6.85
C ILE A 76 3.99 -10.88 -7.38
N PHE A 77 3.73 -11.84 -6.53
CA PHE A 77 3.23 -13.15 -6.92
C PHE A 77 1.79 -13.42 -6.54
N GLY A 78 1.26 -12.63 -5.69
CA GLY A 78 -0.12 -12.77 -5.27
C GLY A 78 -1.08 -12.06 -6.18
#